data_ef03f6502b8fc604ceefd9d9df22a2d5
#
_entry.id   ef03f6502b8fc604ceefd9d9df22a2d5
#
_cell.length_a   1.000
_cell.length_b   1.000
_cell.length_c   1.000
_cell.angle_alpha   90.00
_cell.angle_beta   90.00
_cell.angle_gamma   90.00
#
_symmetry.space_group_name_H-M   'P 1'
#
loop_
_entity.id
_entity.type
_entity.pdbx_description
1 polymer ?
#
loop_
_entity_poly.entity_id
_entity_poly.type
_entity_poly.pdbx_seq_one_letter_code
_entity_poly.pdbx_strand_id
1 'polypeptide(L)'
;MSHFFGLLNADAVEVTFRVNDKLPKSSVLFPEQQSPRQSVKLADMVPLDEEEERLKIVKRYAEKNPAAAVQLQQYVDMMNKKNIAGKNTEITLTPEQAQSFEKLVETVNRLAAEVEKQNASQPDDVHVNIAKVQKILEENDFAPAYIKKLSTQLKDSLSYTEIESFTVVQKKLLTLLADSIKIKPSGTGVSPKVILLVGPTGVGKTTTLAKIAAQYIGKKAEKSLRVKVITIDNWRIGAAYQMQRYCELMDIPLMVASNPDQMRAYMDIYREEADVICIDTIGRSPNDHEKISNMQEYFHELGDDAEIYLSICAGTRINDIREIMKQYALFKYQSLIITKFDETSCIGNLFSIISETNIPITYIAAGQAVPQDLIPADVETFLRKLKGFSVNQDYIDQLCNQDKDQLRDASVV
;
A
#
# COMPACT_ATOMS: atom_id res chain seq x y z
N MET A 1 47.14 3.64 37.09
CA MET A 1 48.12 3.14 36.12
C MET A 1 47.41 2.51 34.94
N SER A 2 47.78 2.96 33.76
CA SER A 2 47.63 2.45 32.39
C SER A 2 46.20 2.35 31.80
N HIS A 3 45.79 3.25 31.09
CA HIS A 3 45.62 3.53 29.65
C HIS A 3 45.41 2.29 28.78
N PHE A 4 44.24 2.25 28.12
CA PHE A 4 44.13 1.70 26.78
C PHE A 4 43.21 2.58 25.92
N PHE A 5 43.84 3.28 24.99
CA PHE A 5 43.18 3.95 23.85
C PHE A 5 43.05 2.94 22.72
N GLY A 6 41.86 2.73 22.19
CA GLY A 6 41.62 2.03 20.94
C GLY A 6 41.11 3.01 19.89
N LEU A 7 41.98 3.32 18.93
CA LEU A 7 41.67 4.10 17.73
C LEU A 7 40.72 3.33 16.84
N LEU A 8 39.60 3.94 16.46
CA LEU A 8 38.81 3.57 15.29
C LEU A 8 39.23 4.50 14.15
N ASN A 9 39.90 3.94 13.15
CA ASN A 9 40.11 4.56 11.85
C ASN A 9 38.80 4.50 11.09
N ALA A 10 38.23 5.65 10.78
CA ALA A 10 37.20 5.81 9.75
C ALA A 10 37.94 6.22 8.47
N ASP A 11 37.95 5.33 7.47
CA ASP A 11 38.42 5.65 6.12
C ASP A 11 37.38 6.59 5.46
N ALA A 12 37.77 7.87 5.38
CA ALA A 12 37.08 8.84 4.58
C ALA A 12 37.47 8.64 3.11
N VAL A 13 36.52 8.30 2.26
CA VAL A 13 36.72 8.28 0.81
C VAL A 13 36.60 9.71 0.28
N GLU A 14 37.71 10.30 -0.08
CA GLU A 14 37.79 11.61 -0.72
C GLU A 14 37.56 11.44 -2.22
N VAL A 15 36.40 11.90 -2.72
CA VAL A 15 36.08 11.90 -4.14
C VAL A 15 36.54 13.22 -4.75
N THR A 16 37.66 13.20 -5.45
CA THR A 16 38.21 14.36 -6.16
C THR A 16 37.60 14.44 -7.56
N PHE A 17 36.80 15.48 -7.82
CA PHE A 17 36.39 15.82 -9.20
C PHE A 17 37.46 16.63 -9.91
N ARG A 18 38.02 16.11 -10.99
CA ARG A 18 38.85 16.88 -11.92
C ARG A 18 37.93 17.64 -12.87
N VAL A 19 37.92 18.96 -12.75
CA VAL A 19 37.37 19.87 -13.75
C VAL A 19 38.40 20.01 -14.86
N ASN A 20 38.02 19.68 -16.07
CA ASN A 20 38.91 19.76 -17.24
C ASN A 20 38.75 21.15 -17.90
N ASP A 21 39.59 22.10 -17.47
CA ASP A 21 39.70 23.42 -18.11
C ASP A 21 40.47 23.31 -19.43
N LYS A 22 39.77 23.19 -20.54
CA LYS A 22 40.30 23.54 -21.87
C LYS A 22 39.16 24.13 -22.69
N LEU A 23 39.00 25.43 -22.56
CA LEU A 23 38.39 26.26 -23.62
C LEU A 23 39.49 27.11 -24.24
N PRO A 24 39.66 27.11 -25.57
CA PRO A 24 40.62 27.99 -26.20
C PRO A 24 40.06 29.41 -26.31
N LYS A 25 40.84 30.38 -25.84
CA LYS A 25 40.64 31.80 -26.11
C LYS A 25 40.98 32.05 -27.60
N SER A 26 40.05 32.51 -28.39
CA SER A 26 40.34 33.21 -29.59
C SER A 26 39.47 34.46 -29.72
N SER A 27 40.13 35.59 -29.61
CA SER A 27 39.65 36.90 -29.97
C SER A 27 39.58 37.01 -31.52
N VAL A 28 38.40 37.30 -32.04
CA VAL A 28 38.30 37.85 -33.40
C VAL A 28 37.22 38.93 -33.46
N LEU A 29 37.65 40.05 -34.03
CA LEU A 29 36.93 41.29 -34.27
C LEU A 29 35.66 41.09 -35.12
N PHE A 30 34.64 41.88 -34.79
CA PHE A 30 33.44 42.06 -35.62
C PHE A 30 33.71 42.69 -36.97
N PRO A 31 32.94 42.28 -37.98
CA PRO A 31 32.29 43.29 -38.81
C PRO A 31 30.77 43.07 -38.82
N GLU A 32 30.05 44.17 -38.75
CA GLU A 32 28.64 44.25 -39.03
C GLU A 32 28.33 43.64 -40.41
N GLN A 33 27.56 42.52 -40.39
CA GLN A 33 26.84 42.09 -41.57
C GLN A 33 25.44 41.66 -41.16
N GLN A 34 24.49 42.21 -41.90
CA GLN A 34 23.08 41.95 -41.85
C GLN A 34 22.81 40.43 -41.83
N SER A 35 22.32 39.90 -40.71
CA SER A 35 21.91 38.50 -40.63
C SER A 35 20.62 38.26 -41.39
N PRO A 36 20.52 37.15 -42.14
CA PRO A 36 19.28 36.75 -42.76
C PRO A 36 18.27 36.41 -41.64
N ARG A 37 17.04 36.83 -41.82
CA ARG A 37 15.89 36.56 -40.95
C ARG A 37 15.74 35.05 -40.80
N GLN A 38 16.23 34.47 -39.70
CA GLN A 38 16.02 33.06 -39.40
C GLN A 38 14.53 32.89 -38.93
N SER A 39 13.80 32.11 -39.70
CA SER A 39 12.45 31.68 -39.33
C SER A 39 12.57 30.54 -38.32
N VAL A 40 11.88 30.64 -37.19
CA VAL A 40 11.82 29.65 -36.13
C VAL A 40 10.63 28.72 -36.40
N LYS A 41 10.83 27.39 -36.31
CA LYS A 41 9.77 26.41 -36.51
C LYS A 41 8.91 26.35 -35.26
N LEU A 42 7.60 26.43 -35.42
CA LEU A 42 6.64 26.36 -34.33
C LEU A 42 6.69 25.02 -33.55
N ALA A 43 7.14 23.94 -34.23
CA ALA A 43 7.31 22.61 -33.66
C ALA A 43 8.43 22.51 -32.59
N ASP A 44 9.41 23.44 -32.65
CA ASP A 44 10.56 23.42 -31.72
C ASP A 44 10.28 24.14 -30.41
N MET A 45 9.09 24.75 -30.25
CA MET A 45 8.76 25.62 -29.10
C MET A 45 7.92 24.96 -28.01
N VAL A 46 7.17 23.85 -28.26
CA VAL A 46 6.31 23.19 -27.22
C VAL A 46 6.11 21.69 -27.51
N PRO A 47 6.30 20.78 -26.56
CA PRO A 47 5.97 19.35 -26.67
C PRO A 47 4.45 19.11 -26.68
N LEU A 48 3.98 18.24 -27.57
CA LEU A 48 2.56 18.05 -27.92
C LEU A 48 1.68 17.40 -26.82
N ASP A 49 2.25 16.65 -25.90
CA ASP A 49 1.47 15.82 -24.96
C ASP A 49 0.98 16.55 -23.69
N GLU A 50 1.55 17.70 -23.37
CA GLU A 50 1.13 18.52 -22.21
C GLU A 50 0.14 19.64 -22.57
N GLU A 51 -0.07 19.93 -23.84
CA GLU A 51 -0.86 21.07 -24.32
C GLU A 51 -2.36 20.92 -24.05
N GLU A 52 -2.92 19.72 -24.20
CA GLU A 52 -4.38 19.52 -24.01
C GLU A 52 -4.83 19.67 -22.56
N GLU A 53 -4.02 19.24 -21.61
CA GLU A 53 -4.35 19.38 -20.18
C GLU A 53 -4.24 20.86 -19.74
N ARG A 54 -3.19 21.54 -20.15
CA ARG A 54 -3.00 22.96 -19.87
C ARG A 54 -4.13 23.81 -20.48
N LEU A 55 -4.56 23.47 -21.69
CA LEU A 55 -5.66 24.18 -22.34
C LEU A 55 -6.99 24.01 -21.61
N LYS A 56 -7.26 22.85 -21.01
CA LYS A 56 -8.46 22.60 -20.18
C LYS A 56 -8.48 23.48 -18.92
N ILE A 57 -7.32 23.62 -18.27
CA ILE A 57 -7.17 24.43 -17.05
C ILE A 57 -7.41 25.91 -17.37
N VAL A 58 -6.76 26.41 -18.44
CA VAL A 58 -6.87 27.84 -18.82
C VAL A 58 -8.26 28.17 -19.35
N LYS A 59 -8.97 27.25 -20.02
CA LYS A 59 -10.38 27.44 -20.41
C LYS A 59 -11.29 27.67 -19.22
N ARG A 60 -11.18 26.86 -18.17
CA ARG A 60 -11.98 27.05 -16.93
C ARG A 60 -11.70 28.40 -16.25
N TYR A 61 -10.46 28.86 -16.29
CA TYR A 61 -10.09 30.17 -15.74
C TYR A 61 -10.62 31.33 -16.58
N ALA A 62 -10.56 31.21 -17.90
CA ALA A 62 -11.07 32.22 -18.83
C ALA A 62 -12.59 32.41 -18.74
N GLU A 63 -13.35 31.35 -18.36
CA GLU A 63 -14.81 31.46 -18.11
C GLU A 63 -15.13 32.46 -17.00
N LYS A 64 -14.23 32.63 -16.04
CA LYS A 64 -14.37 33.53 -14.89
C LYS A 64 -13.61 34.86 -15.04
N ASN A 65 -12.80 35.02 -16.10
CA ASN A 65 -11.90 36.17 -16.24
C ASN A 65 -11.85 36.67 -17.70
N PRO A 66 -12.64 37.75 -18.02
CA PRO A 66 -12.80 38.24 -19.41
C PRO A 66 -11.49 38.63 -20.12
N ALA A 67 -10.49 39.14 -19.36
CA ALA A 67 -9.18 39.48 -19.93
C ALA A 67 -8.36 38.26 -20.38
N ALA A 68 -8.46 37.16 -19.63
CA ALA A 68 -7.82 35.90 -19.98
C ALA A 68 -8.53 35.21 -21.15
N ALA A 69 -9.84 35.36 -21.28
CA ALA A 69 -10.63 34.81 -22.36
C ALA A 69 -10.20 35.33 -23.74
N VAL A 70 -9.86 36.60 -23.88
CA VAL A 70 -9.38 37.21 -25.14
C VAL A 70 -8.04 36.63 -25.53
N GLN A 71 -7.11 36.50 -24.59
CA GLN A 71 -5.78 35.92 -24.83
C GLN A 71 -5.84 34.43 -25.18
N LEU A 72 -6.70 33.67 -24.48
CA LEU A 72 -6.94 32.27 -24.77
C LEU A 72 -7.53 32.08 -26.18
N GLN A 73 -8.47 32.92 -26.59
CA GLN A 73 -9.08 32.83 -27.92
C GLN A 73 -8.03 33.05 -29.02
N GLN A 74 -7.14 34.03 -28.86
CA GLN A 74 -6.04 34.28 -29.79
C GLN A 74 -5.09 33.08 -29.89
N TYR A 75 -4.80 32.42 -28.77
CA TYR A 75 -3.97 31.20 -28.73
C TYR A 75 -4.66 30.03 -29.44
N VAL A 76 -5.94 29.78 -29.15
CA VAL A 76 -6.72 28.71 -29.80
C VAL A 76 -6.87 28.93 -31.30
N ASP A 77 -7.10 30.18 -31.75
CA ASP A 77 -7.22 30.51 -33.16
C ASP A 77 -5.89 30.28 -33.92
N MET A 78 -4.76 30.52 -33.25
CA MET A 78 -3.44 30.24 -33.81
C MET A 78 -3.16 28.73 -33.92
N MET A 79 -3.56 27.95 -32.87
CA MET A 79 -3.42 26.51 -32.88
C MET A 79 -4.35 25.81 -33.89
N ASN A 80 -5.57 26.32 -34.07
CA ASN A 80 -6.50 25.82 -35.08
C ASN A 80 -5.97 26.08 -36.53
N LYS A 81 -5.29 27.20 -36.77
CA LYS A 81 -4.61 27.43 -38.03
C LYS A 81 -3.51 26.40 -38.30
N LYS A 82 -2.80 25.92 -37.26
CA LYS A 82 -1.83 24.83 -37.31
C LYS A 82 -2.47 23.50 -37.70
N ASN A 83 -3.64 23.19 -37.15
CA ASN A 83 -4.33 21.92 -37.39
C ASN A 83 -5.02 21.84 -38.77
N ILE A 84 -5.45 22.98 -39.34
CA ILE A 84 -6.06 23.04 -40.67
C ILE A 84 -5.01 22.92 -41.80
N ALA A 85 -3.76 23.24 -41.52
CA ALA A 85 -2.66 23.19 -42.52
C ALA A 85 -2.08 21.78 -42.79
N GLY A 86 -2.67 20.72 -42.24
CA GLY A 86 -2.24 19.33 -42.50
C GLY A 86 -0.83 19.00 -41.96
N LYS A 87 -0.62 17.74 -41.58
CA LYS A 87 0.59 17.24 -40.90
C LYS A 87 1.95 17.49 -41.61
N ASN A 88 1.98 18.14 -42.77
CA ASN A 88 3.20 18.35 -43.56
C ASN A 88 3.46 19.80 -44.00
N THR A 89 2.75 20.81 -43.47
CA THR A 89 3.02 22.21 -43.87
C THR A 89 3.80 22.88 -42.75
N GLU A 90 5.07 23.18 -42.98
CA GLU A 90 5.89 23.99 -42.08
C GLU A 90 5.34 25.43 -42.04
N ILE A 91 4.80 25.83 -40.88
CA ILE A 91 4.39 27.24 -40.68
C ILE A 91 5.63 28.00 -40.23
N THR A 92 6.13 28.85 -41.12
CA THR A 92 7.21 29.81 -40.87
C THR A 92 6.62 31.10 -40.32
N LEU A 93 6.98 31.45 -39.11
CA LEU A 93 6.58 32.72 -38.46
C LEU A 93 7.61 33.80 -38.77
N THR A 94 7.14 35.04 -38.97
CA THR A 94 8.07 36.18 -38.99
C THR A 94 8.66 36.39 -37.58
N PRO A 95 9.84 37.01 -37.41
CA PRO A 95 10.45 37.24 -36.10
C PRO A 95 9.54 37.98 -35.13
N GLU A 96 8.68 38.91 -35.57
CA GLU A 96 7.70 39.62 -34.76
C GLU A 96 6.54 38.73 -34.32
N GLN A 97 6.11 37.80 -35.21
CA GLN A 97 5.06 36.81 -34.87
C GLN A 97 5.59 35.75 -33.92
N ALA A 98 6.84 35.30 -34.07
CA ALA A 98 7.48 34.35 -33.14
C ALA A 98 7.60 34.96 -31.73
N GLN A 99 8.01 36.22 -31.61
CA GLN A 99 8.15 36.92 -30.34
C GLN A 99 6.78 37.17 -29.64
N SER A 100 5.76 37.45 -30.46
CA SER A 100 4.38 37.59 -29.94
C SER A 100 3.82 36.25 -29.44
N PHE A 101 4.12 35.15 -30.16
CA PHE A 101 3.72 33.80 -29.76
C PHE A 101 4.43 33.35 -28.49
N GLU A 102 5.72 33.60 -28.37
CA GLU A 102 6.54 33.29 -27.19
C GLU A 102 6.00 34.00 -25.93
N LYS A 103 5.66 35.29 -26.02
CA LYS A 103 5.00 36.04 -24.94
C LYS A 103 3.62 35.48 -24.59
N LEU A 104 2.89 34.97 -25.56
CA LEU A 104 1.56 34.41 -25.34
C LEU A 104 1.67 33.05 -24.62
N VAL A 105 2.63 32.20 -25.03
CA VAL A 105 2.94 30.92 -24.34
C VAL A 105 3.41 31.16 -22.91
N GLU A 106 4.30 32.12 -22.70
CA GLU A 106 4.78 32.51 -21.38
C GLU A 106 3.62 33.01 -20.48
N THR A 107 2.70 33.80 -21.05
CA THR A 107 1.51 34.30 -20.33
C THR A 107 0.56 33.15 -19.97
N VAL A 108 0.32 32.21 -20.88
CA VAL A 108 -0.51 31.02 -20.64
C VAL A 108 0.12 30.14 -19.56
N ASN A 109 1.44 29.89 -19.62
CA ASN A 109 2.16 29.12 -18.60
C ASN A 109 2.14 29.82 -17.24
N ARG A 110 2.25 31.15 -17.18
CA ARG A 110 2.12 31.92 -15.94
C ARG A 110 0.71 31.83 -15.38
N LEU A 111 -0.32 31.97 -16.21
CA LEU A 111 -1.71 31.83 -15.80
C LEU A 111 -2.03 30.40 -15.31
N ALA A 112 -1.49 29.38 -15.98
CA ALA A 112 -1.63 28.00 -15.52
C ALA A 112 -0.97 27.80 -14.15
N ALA A 113 0.24 28.33 -13.95
CA ALA A 113 0.94 28.27 -12.66
C ALA A 113 0.25 29.10 -11.56
N GLU A 114 -0.37 30.23 -11.91
CA GLU A 114 -1.20 31.02 -10.96
C GLU A 114 -2.49 30.30 -10.60
N VAL A 115 -3.13 29.60 -11.54
CA VAL A 115 -4.31 28.76 -11.29
C VAL A 115 -3.95 27.55 -10.46
N GLU A 116 -2.81 26.91 -10.72
CA GLU A 116 -2.30 25.82 -9.86
C GLU A 116 -1.99 26.31 -8.45
N LYS A 117 -1.39 27.50 -8.29
CA LYS A 117 -1.16 28.13 -6.98
C LYS A 117 -2.45 28.53 -6.29
N GLN A 118 -3.45 29.04 -7.02
CA GLN A 118 -4.76 29.38 -6.47
C GLN A 118 -5.56 28.14 -6.12
N ASN A 119 -5.46 27.05 -6.89
CA ASN A 119 -6.05 25.76 -6.56
C ASN A 119 -5.31 25.06 -5.40
N ALA A 120 -4.02 25.33 -5.22
CA ALA A 120 -3.25 24.89 -4.06
C ALA A 120 -3.51 25.79 -2.81
N SER A 121 -4.01 27.00 -2.99
CA SER A 121 -4.30 27.97 -1.93
C SER A 121 -5.80 28.21 -1.67
N GLN A 122 -6.71 27.71 -2.54
CA GLN A 122 -8.08 27.46 -2.13
C GLN A 122 -8.10 26.02 -1.62
N PRO A 123 -8.39 25.76 -0.32
CA PRO A 123 -8.91 24.45 0.04
C PRO A 123 -10.11 24.27 -0.90
N ASP A 124 -10.21 23.16 -1.63
CA ASP A 124 -11.48 22.66 -2.13
C ASP A 124 -12.51 23.08 -1.10
N ASP A 125 -13.67 23.54 -1.53
CA ASP A 125 -14.77 23.94 -0.64
C ASP A 125 -15.23 22.68 0.13
N VAL A 126 -14.30 22.17 0.95
CA VAL A 126 -14.46 20.96 1.74
C VAL A 126 -15.27 21.39 2.93
N HIS A 127 -16.51 20.95 2.97
CA HIS A 127 -17.37 21.21 4.12
C HIS A 127 -16.60 20.93 5.42
N VAL A 128 -16.74 21.82 6.42
CA VAL A 128 -15.98 21.76 7.69
C VAL A 128 -15.99 20.38 8.33
N ASN A 129 -17.10 19.65 8.27
CA ASN A 129 -17.21 18.31 8.85
C ASN A 129 -16.46 17.25 8.04
N ILE A 130 -16.34 17.39 6.72
CA ILE A 130 -15.48 16.52 5.89
C ILE A 130 -14.01 16.81 6.20
N ALA A 131 -13.61 18.06 6.36
CA ALA A 131 -12.25 18.42 6.75
C ALA A 131 -11.87 17.86 8.13
N LYS A 132 -12.79 17.87 9.11
CA LYS A 132 -12.58 17.23 10.41
C LYS A 132 -12.36 15.73 10.28
N VAL A 133 -13.15 15.06 9.44
CA VAL A 133 -12.99 13.62 9.17
C VAL A 133 -11.64 13.32 8.52
N GLN A 134 -11.21 14.12 7.55
CA GLN A 134 -9.88 13.96 6.92
C GLN A 134 -8.78 14.01 7.98
N LYS A 135 -8.86 14.98 8.89
CA LYS A 135 -7.89 15.09 9.99
C LYS A 135 -7.89 13.86 10.91
N ILE A 136 -9.07 13.34 11.28
CA ILE A 136 -9.18 12.11 12.08
C ILE A 136 -8.53 10.93 11.35
N LEU A 137 -8.75 10.81 10.04
CA LEU A 137 -8.14 9.74 9.24
C LEU A 137 -6.62 9.91 9.15
N GLU A 138 -6.10 11.12 8.98
CA GLU A 138 -4.66 11.43 9.01
C GLU A 138 -4.03 11.04 10.36
N GLU A 139 -4.68 11.40 11.48
CA GLU A 139 -4.23 11.05 12.83
C GLU A 139 -4.23 9.53 13.11
N ASN A 140 -4.97 8.75 12.32
CA ASN A 140 -5.00 7.30 12.36
C ASN A 140 -4.09 6.62 11.31
N ASP A 141 -3.21 7.36 10.63
CA ASP A 141 -2.27 6.85 9.60
C ASP A 141 -2.93 6.26 8.34
N PHE A 142 -4.09 6.80 7.92
CA PHE A 142 -4.67 6.42 6.64
C PHE A 142 -3.86 6.99 5.46
N ALA A 143 -3.76 6.24 4.37
CA ALA A 143 -3.09 6.72 3.15
C ALA A 143 -3.84 7.92 2.53
N PRO A 144 -3.14 8.97 2.07
CA PRO A 144 -3.77 10.16 1.49
C PRO A 144 -4.72 9.85 0.33
N ALA A 145 -4.38 8.90 -0.52
CA ALA A 145 -5.24 8.44 -1.62
C ALA A 145 -6.55 7.82 -1.12
N TYR A 146 -6.50 7.07 -0.02
CA TYR A 146 -7.69 6.46 0.57
C TYR A 146 -8.54 7.50 1.32
N ILE A 147 -7.92 8.46 2.00
CA ILE A 147 -8.62 9.61 2.61
C ILE A 147 -9.40 10.39 1.54
N LYS A 148 -8.78 10.66 0.39
CA LYS A 148 -9.44 11.32 -0.74
C LYS A 148 -10.63 10.50 -1.26
N LYS A 149 -10.46 9.19 -1.43
CA LYS A 149 -11.53 8.27 -1.86
C LYS A 149 -12.71 8.31 -0.89
N LEU A 150 -12.46 8.15 0.42
CA LEU A 150 -13.51 8.20 1.45
C LEU A 150 -14.21 9.57 1.50
N SER A 151 -13.45 10.66 1.37
CA SER A 151 -14.02 12.02 1.33
C SER A 151 -14.95 12.22 0.14
N THR A 152 -14.60 11.68 -1.03
CA THR A 152 -15.48 11.71 -2.21
C THR A 152 -16.72 10.87 -1.98
N GLN A 153 -16.58 9.64 -1.48
CA GLN A 153 -17.71 8.77 -1.17
C GLN A 153 -18.68 9.37 -0.14
N LEU A 154 -18.17 10.07 0.87
CA LEU A 154 -19.00 10.81 1.84
C LEU A 154 -19.77 11.93 1.18
N LYS A 155 -19.13 12.74 0.33
CA LYS A 155 -19.79 13.83 -0.42
C LYS A 155 -20.89 13.30 -1.35
N ASP A 156 -20.66 12.17 -2.01
CA ASP A 156 -21.59 11.57 -2.98
C ASP A 156 -22.76 10.86 -2.30
N SER A 157 -22.58 10.35 -1.08
CA SER A 157 -23.58 9.54 -0.38
C SER A 157 -24.42 10.29 0.64
N LEU A 158 -24.07 11.51 0.99
CA LEU A 158 -24.77 12.33 1.97
C LEU A 158 -25.39 13.56 1.32
N SER A 159 -26.62 13.90 1.70
CA SER A 159 -27.26 15.17 1.35
C SER A 159 -26.58 16.33 2.05
N TYR A 160 -26.83 17.57 1.57
CA TYR A 160 -26.26 18.77 2.17
C TYR A 160 -26.61 18.92 3.66
N THR A 161 -27.85 18.61 4.05
CA THR A 161 -28.32 18.66 5.44
C THR A 161 -27.68 17.58 6.33
N GLU A 162 -27.38 16.41 5.78
CA GLU A 162 -26.70 15.33 6.50
C GLU A 162 -25.21 15.65 6.74
N ILE A 163 -24.55 16.30 5.78
CA ILE A 163 -23.14 16.72 5.95
C ILE A 163 -22.98 17.78 7.05
N GLU A 164 -24.00 18.61 7.33
CA GLU A 164 -23.98 19.56 8.45
C GLU A 164 -23.90 18.88 9.82
N SER A 165 -24.40 17.65 9.94
CA SER A 165 -24.32 16.86 11.18
C SER A 165 -23.05 16.02 11.24
N PHE A 166 -22.08 16.46 12.03
CA PHE A 166 -20.80 15.71 12.21
C PHE A 166 -21.01 14.27 12.66
N THR A 167 -21.99 14.01 13.51
CA THR A 167 -22.34 12.65 13.96
C THR A 167 -22.81 11.76 12.80
N VAL A 168 -23.62 12.31 11.86
CA VAL A 168 -24.08 11.58 10.68
C VAL A 168 -22.91 11.26 9.76
N VAL A 169 -22.02 12.23 9.53
CA VAL A 169 -20.80 12.03 8.72
C VAL A 169 -19.90 10.95 9.33
N GLN A 170 -19.69 10.96 10.64
CA GLN A 170 -18.89 9.92 11.32
C GLN A 170 -19.53 8.54 11.22
N LYS A 171 -20.86 8.43 11.40
CA LYS A 171 -21.58 7.16 11.24
C LYS A 171 -21.42 6.61 9.83
N LYS A 172 -21.64 7.43 8.81
CA LYS A 172 -21.45 7.03 7.41
C LYS A 172 -20.02 6.61 7.11
N LEU A 173 -19.04 7.34 7.65
CA LEU A 173 -17.63 6.95 7.53
C LEU A 173 -17.36 5.57 8.14
N LEU A 174 -17.83 5.30 9.35
CA LEU A 174 -17.65 4.00 10.01
C LEU A 174 -18.28 2.86 9.19
N THR A 175 -19.45 3.09 8.56
CA THR A 175 -20.06 2.13 7.64
C THR A 175 -19.14 1.86 6.43
N LEU A 176 -18.63 2.92 5.78
CA LEU A 176 -17.72 2.78 4.63
C LEU A 176 -16.43 2.04 5.02
N LEU A 177 -15.92 2.28 6.23
CA LEU A 177 -14.74 1.59 6.74
C LEU A 177 -15.04 0.12 7.05
N ALA A 178 -16.18 -0.20 7.65
CA ALA A 178 -16.64 -1.56 7.89
C ALA A 178 -16.75 -2.35 6.57
N ASP A 179 -17.42 -1.79 5.57
CA ASP A 179 -17.60 -2.40 4.25
C ASP A 179 -16.28 -2.67 3.51
N SER A 180 -15.23 -1.89 3.84
CA SER A 180 -13.91 -2.06 3.23
C SER A 180 -13.11 -3.22 3.78
N ILE A 181 -13.42 -3.71 4.99
CA ILE A 181 -12.72 -4.82 5.63
C ILE A 181 -13.30 -6.13 5.11
N LYS A 182 -12.43 -6.97 4.55
CA LYS A 182 -12.78 -8.32 4.13
C LYS A 182 -12.26 -9.32 5.17
N ILE A 183 -13.17 -10.14 5.69
CA ILE A 183 -12.84 -11.20 6.66
C ILE A 183 -13.00 -12.55 5.97
N LYS A 184 -11.99 -13.41 6.13
CA LYS A 184 -12.05 -14.82 5.76
C LYS A 184 -12.11 -15.63 7.05
N PRO A 185 -13.23 -16.31 7.36
CA PRO A 185 -13.27 -17.20 8.50
C PRO A 185 -12.19 -18.27 8.41
N SER A 186 -11.61 -18.66 9.54
CA SER A 186 -10.71 -19.81 9.58
C SER A 186 -11.51 -21.06 9.23
N GLY A 187 -11.31 -21.57 7.99
CA GLY A 187 -12.22 -22.52 7.40
C GLY A 187 -12.32 -23.85 8.13
N THR A 188 -13.51 -24.42 8.04
CA THR A 188 -13.80 -25.85 8.18
C THR A 188 -13.50 -26.46 6.80
N GLY A 189 -12.23 -26.73 6.53
CA GLY A 189 -11.81 -27.29 5.24
C GLY A 189 -11.65 -28.79 5.25
N VAL A 190 -11.18 -29.31 4.13
CA VAL A 190 -10.80 -30.73 3.92
C VAL A 190 -9.80 -31.15 4.98
N SER A 191 -9.89 -32.38 5.47
CA SER A 191 -8.92 -32.99 6.39
C SER A 191 -7.91 -33.82 5.60
N PRO A 192 -6.61 -33.71 5.87
CA PRO A 192 -5.99 -32.80 6.84
C PRO A 192 -5.91 -31.36 6.33
N LYS A 193 -6.15 -30.40 7.24
CA LYS A 193 -5.96 -28.98 6.96
C LYS A 193 -4.47 -28.63 7.03
N VAL A 194 -3.92 -28.14 5.94
CA VAL A 194 -2.52 -27.69 5.85
C VAL A 194 -2.47 -26.18 5.98
N ILE A 195 -1.76 -25.66 6.98
CA ILE A 195 -1.64 -24.23 7.29
C ILE A 195 -0.19 -23.80 7.22
N LEU A 196 0.08 -22.77 6.40
CA LEU A 196 1.42 -22.24 6.19
C LEU A 196 1.45 -20.73 6.44
N LEU A 197 2.42 -20.25 7.21
CA LEU A 197 2.64 -18.83 7.41
C LEU A 197 3.88 -18.35 6.68
N VAL A 198 3.73 -17.35 5.83
CA VAL A 198 4.82 -16.65 5.14
C VAL A 198 4.92 -15.20 5.60
N GLY A 199 6.05 -14.55 5.38
CA GLY A 199 6.23 -13.14 5.70
C GLY A 199 7.64 -12.77 6.17
N PRO A 200 7.91 -11.50 6.42
CA PRO A 200 9.23 -10.98 6.78
C PRO A 200 9.81 -11.58 8.06
N THR A 201 11.10 -11.33 8.26
CA THR A 201 11.78 -11.67 9.52
C THR A 201 11.19 -10.83 10.66
N GLY A 202 10.99 -11.47 11.82
CA GLY A 202 10.55 -10.77 13.04
C GLY A 202 9.06 -10.39 13.09
N VAL A 203 8.27 -10.73 12.07
CA VAL A 203 6.82 -10.44 12.02
C VAL A 203 5.99 -11.31 12.98
N GLY A 204 6.57 -12.34 13.59
CA GLY A 204 5.88 -13.19 14.59
C GLY A 204 5.27 -14.47 14.01
N LYS A 205 5.73 -14.98 12.86
CA LYS A 205 5.21 -16.21 12.22
C LYS A 205 5.22 -17.42 13.14
N THR A 206 6.38 -17.78 13.68
CA THR A 206 6.57 -18.94 14.56
C THR A 206 5.64 -18.89 15.79
N THR A 207 5.57 -17.73 16.47
CA THR A 207 4.68 -17.55 17.61
C THR A 207 3.21 -17.62 17.22
N THR A 208 2.85 -17.03 16.08
CA THR A 208 1.47 -17.04 15.57
C THR A 208 1.05 -18.45 15.15
N LEU A 209 1.94 -19.19 14.49
CA LEU A 209 1.67 -20.58 14.12
C LEU A 209 1.50 -21.48 15.37
N ALA A 210 2.31 -21.27 16.41
CA ALA A 210 2.15 -21.97 17.69
C ALA A 210 0.79 -21.67 18.32
N LYS A 211 0.31 -20.42 18.26
CA LYS A 211 -1.04 -20.04 18.73
C LYS A 211 -2.14 -20.75 17.92
N ILE A 212 -1.99 -20.80 16.59
CA ILE A 212 -2.93 -21.52 15.73
C ILE A 212 -2.98 -23.00 16.09
N ALA A 213 -1.81 -23.66 16.19
CA ALA A 213 -1.71 -25.06 16.57
C ALA A 213 -2.39 -25.33 17.94
N ALA A 214 -2.11 -24.49 18.93
CA ALA A 214 -2.70 -24.60 20.26
C ALA A 214 -4.23 -24.43 20.26
N GLN A 215 -4.77 -23.52 19.41
CA GLN A 215 -6.23 -23.39 19.27
C GLN A 215 -6.88 -24.64 18.67
N TYR A 216 -6.22 -25.32 17.71
CA TYR A 216 -6.76 -26.54 17.13
C TYR A 216 -6.75 -27.69 18.13
N ILE A 217 -5.76 -27.79 19.02
CA ILE A 217 -5.74 -28.76 20.10
C ILE A 217 -6.87 -28.48 21.10
N GLY A 218 -7.10 -27.22 21.46
CA GLY A 218 -8.09 -26.79 22.46
C GLY A 218 -9.55 -26.73 21.98
N LYS A 219 -9.81 -26.77 20.68
CA LYS A 219 -11.14 -26.46 20.11
C LYS A 219 -12.21 -27.55 20.25
N LYS A 220 -11.92 -28.74 20.82
CA LYS A 220 -12.97 -29.76 20.88
C LYS A 220 -13.15 -30.44 22.23
N ALA A 221 -14.30 -30.16 22.82
CA ALA A 221 -14.83 -30.91 23.97
C ALA A 221 -15.12 -32.40 23.65
N GLU A 222 -15.27 -32.79 22.38
CA GLU A 222 -15.66 -34.14 21.98
C GLU A 222 -14.56 -34.96 21.28
N LYS A 223 -13.58 -34.33 20.61
CA LYS A 223 -12.46 -35.05 19.97
C LYS A 223 -11.25 -34.11 19.81
N SER A 224 -10.15 -34.44 20.48
CA SER A 224 -8.86 -33.77 20.26
C SER A 224 -8.41 -33.95 18.80
N LEU A 225 -8.10 -32.85 18.08
CA LEU A 225 -7.54 -32.93 16.74
C LEU A 225 -6.07 -33.32 16.81
N ARG A 226 -5.64 -34.19 15.90
CA ARG A 226 -4.25 -34.57 15.74
C ARG A 226 -3.51 -33.48 15.00
N VAL A 227 -2.81 -32.63 15.73
CA VAL A 227 -2.01 -31.53 15.15
C VAL A 227 -0.57 -31.99 15.01
N LYS A 228 0.02 -31.69 13.87
CA LYS A 228 1.45 -31.95 13.56
C LYS A 228 2.09 -30.64 13.12
N VAL A 229 3.39 -30.49 13.40
CA VAL A 229 4.15 -29.28 13.01
C VAL A 229 5.37 -29.69 12.22
N ILE A 230 5.60 -28.98 11.11
CA ILE A 230 6.83 -29.05 10.32
C ILE A 230 7.46 -27.65 10.33
N THR A 231 8.76 -27.55 10.55
CA THR A 231 9.49 -26.30 10.37
C THR A 231 10.54 -26.44 9.26
N ILE A 232 10.62 -25.44 8.40
CA ILE A 232 11.70 -25.27 7.42
C ILE A 232 12.71 -24.19 7.85
N ASP A 233 12.53 -23.56 9.04
CA ASP A 233 13.47 -22.56 9.58
C ASP A 233 14.61 -23.24 10.37
N ASN A 234 15.45 -23.97 9.64
CA ASN A 234 16.62 -24.68 10.20
C ASN A 234 17.92 -23.85 10.17
N TRP A 235 17.90 -22.67 9.52
CA TRP A 235 19.09 -21.82 9.33
C TRP A 235 19.33 -20.83 10.46
N ARG A 236 18.29 -20.46 11.21
CA ARG A 236 18.41 -19.50 12.32
C ARG A 236 18.70 -20.27 13.61
N ILE A 237 19.86 -19.98 14.18
CA ILE A 237 20.22 -20.50 15.51
C ILE A 237 19.09 -20.13 16.49
N GLY A 238 18.42 -21.13 17.04
CA GLY A 238 17.32 -20.95 18.01
C GLY A 238 15.91 -20.90 17.44
N ALA A 239 15.66 -20.74 16.12
CA ALA A 239 14.30 -20.72 15.58
C ALA A 239 13.60 -22.07 15.72
N ALA A 240 14.26 -23.15 15.27
CA ALA A 240 13.76 -24.52 15.48
C ALA A 240 13.57 -24.83 16.97
N TYR A 241 14.48 -24.35 17.85
CA TYR A 241 14.35 -24.50 19.30
C TYR A 241 13.11 -23.79 19.84
N GLN A 242 12.78 -22.59 19.37
CA GLN A 242 11.58 -21.88 19.77
C GLN A 242 10.31 -22.66 19.43
N MET A 243 10.19 -23.14 18.19
CA MET A 243 9.05 -23.97 17.78
C MET A 243 9.03 -25.30 18.52
N GLN A 244 10.19 -25.93 18.72
CA GLN A 244 10.31 -27.17 19.50
C GLN A 244 9.76 -26.97 20.91
N ARG A 245 10.10 -25.84 21.58
CA ARG A 245 9.62 -25.57 22.91
C ARG A 245 8.09 -25.43 22.97
N TYR A 246 7.48 -24.80 21.97
CA TYR A 246 6.01 -24.76 21.87
C TYR A 246 5.42 -26.15 21.64
N CYS A 247 6.01 -26.94 20.77
CA CYS A 247 5.55 -28.30 20.50
C CYS A 247 5.65 -29.21 21.73
N GLU A 248 6.74 -29.11 22.50
CA GLU A 248 6.90 -29.81 23.79
C GLU A 248 5.81 -29.44 24.81
N LEU A 249 5.50 -28.14 24.93
CA LEU A 249 4.45 -27.67 25.84
C LEU A 249 3.04 -28.10 25.42
N MET A 250 2.83 -28.35 24.13
CA MET A 250 1.56 -28.80 23.56
C MET A 250 1.47 -30.33 23.41
N ASP A 251 2.54 -31.05 23.72
CA ASP A 251 2.67 -32.49 23.51
C ASP A 251 2.38 -32.93 22.07
N ILE A 252 2.95 -32.17 21.09
CA ILE A 252 2.83 -32.46 19.66
C ILE A 252 4.21 -32.66 19.02
N PRO A 253 4.32 -33.54 18.00
CA PRO A 253 5.59 -33.78 17.34
C PRO A 253 5.98 -32.59 16.43
N LEU A 254 7.29 -32.31 16.42
CA LEU A 254 7.91 -31.37 15.47
C LEU A 254 8.83 -32.14 14.53
N MET A 255 8.68 -31.94 13.22
CA MET A 255 9.65 -32.34 12.21
C MET A 255 10.39 -31.14 11.66
N VAL A 256 11.67 -31.31 11.36
CA VAL A 256 12.53 -30.29 10.75
C VAL A 256 12.85 -30.73 9.33
N ALA A 257 12.30 -30.03 8.34
CA ALA A 257 12.58 -30.30 6.93
C ALA A 257 13.74 -29.41 6.44
N SER A 258 14.89 -30.03 6.16
CA SER A 258 16.08 -29.33 5.69
C SER A 258 16.15 -29.17 4.17
N ASN A 259 15.32 -29.89 3.43
CA ASN A 259 15.21 -29.84 1.97
C ASN A 259 13.79 -30.24 1.52
N PRO A 260 13.42 -29.98 0.25
CA PRO A 260 12.11 -30.34 -0.29
C PRO A 260 11.77 -31.84 -0.22
N ASP A 261 12.73 -32.72 -0.40
CA ASP A 261 12.49 -34.19 -0.33
C ASP A 261 12.07 -34.64 1.07
N GLN A 262 12.68 -34.05 2.13
CA GLN A 262 12.24 -34.30 3.50
C GLN A 262 10.84 -33.73 3.75
N MET A 263 10.54 -32.55 3.18
CA MET A 263 9.21 -31.98 3.27
C MET A 263 8.17 -32.90 2.66
N ARG A 264 8.42 -33.44 1.47
CA ARG A 264 7.57 -34.45 0.81
C ARG A 264 7.33 -35.64 1.70
N ALA A 265 8.40 -36.25 2.20
CA ALA A 265 8.31 -37.44 3.06
C ALA A 265 7.48 -37.20 4.33
N TYR A 266 7.64 -36.04 4.96
CA TYR A 266 6.85 -35.67 6.14
C TYR A 266 5.38 -35.36 5.79
N MET A 267 5.12 -34.73 4.66
CA MET A 267 3.76 -34.47 4.19
C MET A 267 3.02 -35.77 3.89
N ASP A 268 3.67 -36.75 3.23
CA ASP A 268 3.08 -38.05 2.93
C ASP A 268 2.66 -38.78 4.22
N ILE A 269 3.52 -38.81 5.25
CA ILE A 269 3.20 -39.42 6.56
C ILE A 269 2.07 -38.63 7.26
N TYR A 270 2.19 -37.29 7.33
CA TYR A 270 1.29 -36.51 8.14
C TYR A 270 -0.10 -36.33 7.52
N ARG A 271 -0.22 -36.46 6.19
CA ARG A 271 -1.54 -36.47 5.53
C ARG A 271 -2.42 -37.63 5.96
N GLU A 272 -1.83 -38.77 6.35
CA GLU A 272 -2.55 -39.93 6.87
C GLU A 272 -2.79 -39.84 8.39
N GLU A 273 -1.87 -39.23 9.11
CA GLU A 273 -1.87 -39.25 10.57
C GLU A 273 -2.50 -38.02 11.23
N ALA A 274 -2.58 -36.87 10.53
CA ALA A 274 -2.99 -35.60 11.12
C ALA A 274 -4.37 -35.15 10.64
N ASP A 275 -5.02 -34.36 11.49
CA ASP A 275 -6.21 -33.57 11.11
C ASP A 275 -5.82 -32.14 10.76
N VAL A 276 -4.68 -31.65 11.30
CA VAL A 276 -4.10 -30.34 10.99
C VAL A 276 -2.58 -30.43 10.91
N ILE A 277 -2.01 -29.90 9.84
CA ILE A 277 -0.55 -29.78 9.64
C ILE A 277 -0.21 -28.28 9.62
N CYS A 278 0.63 -27.85 10.55
CA CYS A 278 1.11 -26.49 10.66
C CYS A 278 2.54 -26.39 10.15
N ILE A 279 2.83 -25.46 9.25
CA ILE A 279 4.16 -25.33 8.63
C ILE A 279 4.75 -23.96 8.96
N ASP A 280 5.85 -23.97 9.72
CA ASP A 280 6.61 -22.77 10.06
C ASP A 280 7.71 -22.51 9.03
N THR A 281 7.77 -21.26 8.53
CA THR A 281 8.68 -20.88 7.46
C THR A 281 9.75 -19.90 7.91
N ILE A 282 10.84 -19.87 7.15
CA ILE A 282 11.91 -18.90 7.33
C ILE A 282 11.37 -17.49 7.02
N GLY A 283 11.63 -16.54 7.92
CA GLY A 283 11.42 -15.14 7.60
C GLY A 283 12.51 -14.58 6.70
N ARG A 284 12.14 -13.96 5.60
CA ARG A 284 13.07 -13.32 4.67
C ARG A 284 12.76 -11.84 4.52
N SER A 285 13.80 -11.03 4.30
CA SER A 285 13.58 -9.64 3.92
C SER A 285 12.88 -9.57 2.57
N PRO A 286 11.94 -8.66 2.33
CA PRO A 286 11.35 -8.45 1.01
C PRO A 286 12.39 -8.20 -0.10
N ASN A 287 13.57 -7.67 0.26
CA ASN A 287 14.66 -7.42 -0.68
C ASN A 287 15.48 -8.66 -1.04
N ASP A 288 15.22 -9.81 -0.43
CA ASP A 288 15.99 -11.05 -0.57
C ASP A 288 15.30 -12.01 -1.55
N HIS A 289 15.09 -11.54 -2.79
CA HIS A 289 14.28 -12.20 -3.82
C HIS A 289 14.71 -13.65 -4.09
N GLU A 290 16.02 -13.90 -4.18
CA GLU A 290 16.55 -15.26 -4.42
C GLU A 290 16.15 -16.22 -3.31
N LYS A 291 16.32 -15.82 -2.05
CA LYS A 291 15.98 -16.69 -0.92
C LYS A 291 14.48 -16.86 -0.74
N ILE A 292 13.67 -15.86 -1.13
CA ILE A 292 12.22 -15.99 -1.18
C ILE A 292 11.83 -17.01 -2.26
N SER A 293 12.43 -16.93 -3.46
CA SER A 293 12.14 -17.86 -4.55
C SER A 293 12.53 -19.30 -4.19
N ASN A 294 13.66 -19.51 -3.52
CA ASN A 294 14.11 -20.85 -3.10
C ASN A 294 13.14 -21.54 -2.12
N MET A 295 12.31 -20.76 -1.40
CA MET A 295 11.26 -21.33 -0.56
C MET A 295 10.12 -21.97 -1.36
N GLN A 296 9.92 -21.59 -2.64
CA GLN A 296 8.87 -22.16 -3.47
C GLN A 296 9.04 -23.67 -3.68
N GLU A 297 10.27 -24.18 -3.70
CA GLU A 297 10.55 -25.60 -3.85
C GLU A 297 9.88 -26.44 -2.76
N TYR A 298 9.84 -25.94 -1.52
CA TYR A 298 9.14 -26.60 -0.41
C TYR A 298 7.62 -26.55 -0.58
N PHE A 299 7.09 -25.53 -1.26
CA PHE A 299 5.64 -25.31 -1.37
C PHE A 299 4.99 -26.17 -2.45
N HIS A 300 5.79 -26.64 -3.43
CA HIS A 300 5.30 -27.61 -4.42
C HIS A 300 4.87 -28.93 -3.77
N GLU A 301 5.39 -29.25 -2.59
CA GLU A 301 5.08 -30.45 -1.86
C GLU A 301 3.82 -30.36 -1.00
N LEU A 302 3.21 -29.16 -0.88
CA LEU A 302 2.06 -28.92 0.02
C LEU A 302 0.71 -29.31 -0.58
N GLY A 303 0.62 -29.41 -1.90
CA GLY A 303 -0.65 -29.57 -2.60
C GLY A 303 -1.44 -28.27 -2.73
N ASP A 304 -2.48 -28.31 -3.56
CA ASP A 304 -3.30 -27.13 -3.89
C ASP A 304 -4.29 -26.72 -2.79
N ASP A 305 -4.48 -27.58 -1.79
CA ASP A 305 -5.39 -27.41 -0.64
C ASP A 305 -4.75 -26.68 0.55
N ALA A 306 -3.47 -26.33 0.46
CA ALA A 306 -2.76 -25.64 1.52
C ALA A 306 -3.27 -24.19 1.71
N GLU A 307 -3.59 -23.83 2.95
CA GLU A 307 -3.94 -22.47 3.32
C GLU A 307 -2.67 -21.67 3.66
N ILE A 308 -2.29 -20.79 2.75
CA ILE A 308 -1.12 -19.92 2.89
C ILE A 308 -1.56 -18.55 3.38
N TYR A 309 -1.00 -18.12 4.50
CA TYR A 309 -1.29 -16.82 5.10
C TYR A 309 -0.06 -15.93 5.09
N LEU A 310 -0.23 -14.68 4.64
CA LEU A 310 0.83 -13.67 4.75
C LEU A 310 0.72 -12.93 6.09
N SER A 311 1.75 -13.04 6.91
CA SER A 311 1.84 -12.34 8.19
C SER A 311 2.39 -10.93 8.00
N ILE A 312 1.66 -9.92 8.48
CA ILE A 312 2.03 -8.50 8.42
C ILE A 312 1.95 -7.90 9.83
N CYS A 313 2.97 -7.14 10.24
CA CYS A 313 2.93 -6.39 11.50
C CYS A 313 2.01 -5.16 11.35
N ALA A 314 1.11 -4.94 12.30
CA ALA A 314 0.13 -3.86 12.27
C ALA A 314 0.76 -2.46 12.14
N GLY A 315 1.91 -2.22 12.75
CA GLY A 315 2.63 -0.95 12.70
C GLY A 315 3.52 -0.75 11.47
N THR A 316 3.45 -1.63 10.46
CA THR A 316 4.25 -1.51 9.24
C THR A 316 3.73 -0.36 8.36
N ARG A 317 4.63 0.46 7.82
CA ARG A 317 4.26 1.55 6.90
C ARG A 317 3.60 1.00 5.64
N ILE A 318 2.64 1.72 5.10
CA ILE A 318 1.85 1.24 3.96
C ILE A 318 2.70 0.90 2.73
N ASN A 319 3.75 1.66 2.44
CA ASN A 319 4.64 1.38 1.31
C ASN A 319 5.45 0.10 1.51
N ASP A 320 5.86 -0.17 2.76
CA ASP A 320 6.56 -1.40 3.11
C ASP A 320 5.61 -2.61 3.04
N ILE A 321 4.34 -2.43 3.43
CA ILE A 321 3.31 -3.48 3.27
C ILE A 321 3.10 -3.79 1.78
N ARG A 322 3.01 -2.79 0.91
CA ARG A 322 2.87 -3.00 -0.54
C ARG A 322 4.04 -3.81 -1.10
N GLU A 323 5.26 -3.47 -0.70
CA GLU A 323 6.45 -4.21 -1.15
C GLU A 323 6.46 -5.65 -0.62
N ILE A 324 6.15 -5.87 0.66
CA ILE A 324 5.99 -7.21 1.24
C ILE A 324 4.96 -8.00 0.45
N MET A 325 3.76 -7.45 0.23
CA MET A 325 2.69 -8.13 -0.49
C MET A 325 3.09 -8.49 -1.92
N LYS A 326 3.78 -7.60 -2.62
CA LYS A 326 4.30 -7.82 -3.97
C LYS A 326 5.33 -8.96 -4.00
N GLN A 327 6.30 -8.95 -3.10
CA GLN A 327 7.37 -9.96 -3.06
C GLN A 327 6.86 -11.34 -2.65
N TYR A 328 5.89 -11.39 -1.75
CA TYR A 328 5.32 -12.65 -1.29
C TYR A 328 4.15 -13.15 -2.15
N ALA A 329 3.72 -12.40 -3.18
CA ALA A 329 2.63 -12.80 -4.10
C ALA A 329 2.92 -14.12 -4.83
N LEU A 330 4.19 -14.45 -5.05
CA LEU A 330 4.62 -15.71 -5.67
C LEU A 330 4.12 -16.97 -4.90
N PHE A 331 3.84 -16.85 -3.60
CA PHE A 331 3.30 -17.93 -2.78
C PHE A 331 1.77 -18.07 -2.85
N LYS A 332 1.08 -17.20 -3.59
CA LYS A 332 -0.38 -17.22 -3.78
C LYS A 332 -1.16 -17.28 -2.46
N TYR A 333 -0.72 -16.51 -1.45
CA TYR A 333 -1.41 -16.47 -0.15
C TYR A 333 -2.87 -16.01 -0.32
N GLN A 334 -3.78 -16.63 0.44
CA GLN A 334 -5.21 -16.40 0.29
C GLN A 334 -5.76 -15.37 1.28
N SER A 335 -5.03 -15.09 2.37
CA SER A 335 -5.44 -14.07 3.33
C SER A 335 -4.26 -13.56 4.17
N LEU A 336 -4.54 -12.52 4.96
CA LEU A 336 -3.57 -11.89 5.86
C LEU A 336 -3.77 -12.36 7.29
N ILE A 337 -2.67 -12.40 8.04
CA ILE A 337 -2.68 -12.43 9.50
C ILE A 337 -2.01 -11.14 9.97
N ILE A 338 -2.74 -10.37 10.76
CA ILE A 338 -2.21 -9.13 11.33
C ILE A 338 -1.59 -9.45 12.70
N THR A 339 -0.30 -9.17 12.84
CA THR A 339 0.47 -9.45 14.05
C THR A 339 0.85 -8.17 14.78
N LYS A 340 1.19 -8.28 16.06
CA LYS A 340 1.60 -7.15 16.91
C LYS A 340 0.58 -6.02 16.92
N PHE A 341 -0.69 -6.41 16.92
CA PHE A 341 -1.81 -5.48 16.88
C PHE A 341 -1.90 -4.63 18.16
N ASP A 342 -1.37 -5.14 19.26
CA ASP A 342 -1.22 -4.47 20.56
C ASP A 342 -0.13 -3.39 20.55
N GLU A 343 0.91 -3.54 19.72
CA GLU A 343 2.07 -2.66 19.71
C GLU A 343 1.83 -1.33 18.95
N THR A 344 0.76 -1.21 18.15
CA THR A 344 0.45 0.01 17.41
C THR A 344 -0.79 0.72 17.95
N SER A 345 -0.79 2.04 17.84
CA SER A 345 -1.92 2.89 18.18
C SER A 345 -2.74 3.34 16.98
N CYS A 346 -2.24 3.19 15.76
CA CYS A 346 -2.85 3.60 14.51
C CYS A 346 -2.84 2.44 13.52
N ILE A 347 -3.95 2.23 12.83
CA ILE A 347 -4.15 1.11 11.90
C ILE A 347 -4.76 1.51 10.55
N GLY A 348 -4.79 2.80 10.23
CA GLY A 348 -5.30 3.30 8.95
C GLY A 348 -4.53 2.80 7.74
N ASN A 349 -3.24 2.46 7.93
CA ASN A 349 -2.42 1.74 6.96
C ASN A 349 -3.05 0.39 6.55
N LEU A 350 -3.62 -0.36 7.51
CA LEU A 350 -4.28 -1.64 7.24
C LEU A 350 -5.58 -1.45 6.46
N PHE A 351 -6.44 -0.50 6.86
CA PHE A 351 -7.65 -0.15 6.10
C PHE A 351 -7.31 0.23 4.67
N SER A 352 -6.27 1.05 4.50
CA SER A 352 -5.83 1.52 3.18
C SER A 352 -5.38 0.36 2.30
N ILE A 353 -4.55 -0.56 2.80
CA ILE A 353 -4.05 -1.69 2.01
C ILE A 353 -5.14 -2.71 1.70
N ILE A 354 -6.05 -2.99 2.63
CA ILE A 354 -7.17 -3.90 2.40
C ILE A 354 -8.09 -3.34 1.31
N SER A 355 -8.39 -2.04 1.36
CA SER A 355 -9.19 -1.37 0.33
C SER A 355 -8.52 -1.36 -1.06
N GLU A 356 -7.18 -1.40 -1.13
CA GLU A 356 -6.42 -1.46 -2.37
C GLU A 356 -6.39 -2.87 -2.98
N THR A 357 -6.25 -3.89 -2.13
CA THR A 357 -5.93 -5.26 -2.57
C THR A 357 -7.12 -6.21 -2.52
N ASN A 358 -8.15 -5.90 -1.74
CA ASN A 358 -9.29 -6.77 -1.44
C ASN A 358 -8.90 -8.14 -0.84
N ILE A 359 -7.67 -8.30 -0.32
CA ILE A 359 -7.24 -9.53 0.30
C ILE A 359 -7.83 -9.59 1.72
N PRO A 360 -8.53 -10.68 2.09
CA PRO A 360 -9.17 -10.78 3.39
C PRO A 360 -8.18 -10.99 4.53
N ILE A 361 -8.63 -10.74 5.76
CA ILE A 361 -7.91 -11.05 6.99
C ILE A 361 -8.56 -12.26 7.67
N THR A 362 -7.74 -13.17 8.20
CA THR A 362 -8.24 -14.35 8.94
C THR A 362 -8.01 -14.24 10.44
N TYR A 363 -6.85 -13.78 10.88
CA TYR A 363 -6.50 -13.69 12.29
C TYR A 363 -5.85 -12.38 12.66
N ILE A 364 -6.03 -12.01 13.92
CA ILE A 364 -5.31 -10.92 14.59
C ILE A 364 -4.54 -11.52 15.77
N ALA A 365 -3.23 -11.27 15.83
CA ALA A 365 -2.39 -11.61 16.97
C ALA A 365 -2.03 -10.33 17.75
N ALA A 366 -2.45 -10.27 19.01
CA ALA A 366 -2.31 -9.11 19.88
C ALA A 366 -1.72 -9.54 21.22
N GLY A 367 -0.38 -9.58 21.32
CA GLY A 367 0.34 -9.98 22.52
C GLY A 367 1.13 -11.28 22.38
N GLN A 368 1.64 -11.80 23.50
CA GLN A 368 2.60 -12.91 23.52
C GLN A 368 2.03 -14.22 24.08
N ALA A 369 0.87 -14.20 24.72
CA ALA A 369 0.27 -15.39 25.32
C ALA A 369 -0.24 -16.38 24.26
N VAL A 370 0.05 -17.66 24.45
CA VAL A 370 -0.32 -18.76 23.56
C VAL A 370 -1.31 -19.67 24.30
N PRO A 371 -2.50 -19.91 23.78
CA PRO A 371 -3.09 -19.41 22.51
C PRO A 371 -3.89 -18.10 22.62
N GLN A 372 -4.01 -17.50 23.83
CA GLN A 372 -5.00 -16.47 24.17
C GLN A 372 -4.94 -15.24 23.28
N ASP A 373 -3.74 -14.80 22.91
CA ASP A 373 -3.50 -13.58 22.13
C ASP A 373 -3.59 -13.82 20.61
N LEU A 374 -4.42 -14.74 20.17
CA LEU A 374 -4.82 -14.93 18.79
C LEU A 374 -6.33 -14.99 18.70
N ILE A 375 -6.92 -14.04 18.01
CA ILE A 375 -8.37 -13.98 17.78
C ILE A 375 -8.69 -14.10 16.29
N PRO A 376 -9.84 -14.70 15.91
CA PRO A 376 -10.37 -14.54 14.56
C PRO A 376 -10.52 -13.06 14.26
N ALA A 377 -10.19 -12.67 13.03
CA ALA A 377 -10.40 -11.30 12.62
C ALA A 377 -11.89 -10.96 12.58
N ASP A 378 -12.24 -9.78 13.01
CA ASP A 378 -13.60 -9.25 12.96
C ASP A 378 -13.55 -7.72 12.73
N VAL A 379 -14.61 -7.17 12.17
CA VAL A 379 -14.73 -5.75 11.83
C VAL A 379 -14.71 -4.88 13.08
N GLU A 380 -15.35 -5.35 14.15
CA GLU A 380 -15.49 -4.64 15.43
C GLU A 380 -14.11 -4.31 16.03
N THR A 381 -13.21 -5.28 16.07
CA THR A 381 -11.83 -5.12 16.57
C THR A 381 -11.07 -4.00 15.82
N PHE A 382 -11.24 -3.91 14.51
CA PHE A 382 -10.64 -2.84 13.71
C PHE A 382 -11.28 -1.48 14.02
N LEU A 383 -12.60 -1.38 14.01
CA LEU A 383 -13.29 -0.11 14.25
C LEU A 383 -13.02 0.45 15.64
N ARG A 384 -12.99 -0.41 16.66
CA ARG A 384 -12.68 -0.03 18.06
C ARG A 384 -11.26 0.49 18.26
N LYS A 385 -10.33 0.14 17.39
CA LYS A 385 -8.94 0.61 17.43
C LYS A 385 -8.79 2.05 16.89
N LEU A 386 -9.75 2.56 16.11
CA LEU A 386 -9.72 3.90 15.56
C LEU A 386 -9.94 4.96 16.65
N LYS A 387 -9.17 6.06 16.58
CA LYS A 387 -9.22 7.18 17.52
C LYS A 387 -9.96 8.38 16.92
N GLY A 388 -10.44 9.28 17.79
CA GLY A 388 -11.05 10.56 17.38
C GLY A 388 -12.51 10.48 16.95
N PHE A 389 -13.14 9.29 17.02
CA PHE A 389 -14.56 9.13 16.77
C PHE A 389 -15.36 9.40 18.02
N SER A 390 -16.36 10.30 17.95
CA SER A 390 -17.29 10.63 19.03
C SER A 390 -18.57 9.78 19.00
N VAL A 391 -18.64 8.83 18.06
CA VAL A 391 -19.80 7.95 17.91
C VAL A 391 -19.84 6.92 19.04
N ASN A 392 -21.03 6.73 19.63
CA ASN A 392 -21.24 5.82 20.73
C ASN A 392 -20.83 4.37 20.37
N GLN A 393 -20.26 3.66 21.32
CA GLN A 393 -19.89 2.24 21.15
C GLN A 393 -21.08 1.39 20.70
N ASP A 394 -22.29 1.70 21.21
CA ASP A 394 -23.52 1.02 20.80
C ASP A 394 -23.76 1.04 19.29
N TYR A 395 -23.31 2.09 18.58
CA TYR A 395 -23.43 2.14 17.14
C TYR A 395 -22.49 1.17 16.43
N ILE A 396 -21.25 1.03 16.92
CA ILE A 396 -20.31 0.03 16.38
C ILE A 396 -20.87 -1.37 16.59
N ASP A 397 -21.44 -1.64 17.77
CA ASP A 397 -22.07 -2.93 18.08
C ASP A 397 -23.26 -3.22 17.17
N GLN A 398 -24.12 -2.22 16.89
CA GLN A 398 -25.24 -2.34 15.96
C GLN A 398 -24.75 -2.62 14.53
N LEU A 399 -23.72 -1.88 14.06
CA LEU A 399 -23.14 -2.06 12.73
C LEU A 399 -22.59 -3.47 12.56
N CYS A 400 -21.82 -3.95 13.54
CA CYS A 400 -21.19 -5.28 13.48
C CYS A 400 -22.18 -6.45 13.65
N ASN A 401 -23.31 -6.24 14.34
CA ASN A 401 -24.35 -7.27 14.47
C ASN A 401 -25.15 -7.44 13.15
N GLN A 402 -25.39 -6.36 12.40
CA GLN A 402 -26.02 -6.45 11.09
C GLN A 402 -25.20 -7.29 10.12
N ASP A 403 -23.86 -7.16 10.14
CA ASP A 403 -22.98 -7.97 9.30
C ASP A 403 -23.00 -9.46 9.72
N LYS A 404 -23.09 -9.76 11.02
CA LYS A 404 -23.15 -11.15 11.51
C LYS A 404 -24.44 -11.86 11.09
N ASP A 405 -25.56 -11.16 11.02
CA ASP A 405 -26.84 -11.72 10.59
C ASP A 405 -26.86 -11.98 9.08
N GLN A 406 -26.29 -11.08 8.25
CA GLN A 406 -26.13 -11.29 6.81
C GLN A 406 -25.23 -12.48 6.47
N LEU A 407 -24.15 -12.69 7.26
CA LEU A 407 -23.25 -13.84 7.07
C LEU A 407 -23.89 -15.16 7.50
N ARG A 408 -24.81 -15.16 8.47
CA ARG A 408 -25.57 -16.35 8.86
C ARG A 408 -26.58 -16.76 7.79
N ASP A 409 -27.28 -15.81 7.21
CA ASP A 409 -28.25 -16.07 6.12
C ASP A 409 -27.56 -16.58 4.85
N ALA A 410 -26.34 -16.11 4.56
CA ALA A 410 -25.56 -16.60 3.42
C ALA A 410 -24.95 -18.01 3.63
N SER A 411 -24.87 -18.50 4.85
CA SER A 411 -24.34 -19.84 5.20
C SER A 411 -25.41 -20.93 5.26
N VAL A 412 -26.69 -20.59 5.07
CA VAL A 412 -27.85 -21.49 5.11
C VAL A 412 -28.35 -21.86 3.71
N VAL A 413 -27.77 -21.27 2.67
CA VAL A 413 -28.02 -21.61 1.26
C VAL A 413 -26.84 -22.42 0.70
#